data_ff68690c3607bc8cb871c0aabee65ed5
#
_entry.id   ff68690c3607bc8cb871c0aabee65ed5
#
_cell.length_a   1.000
_cell.length_b   1.000
_cell.length_c   1.000
_cell.angle_alpha   90.00
_cell.angle_beta   90.00
_cell.angle_gamma   90.00
#
_symmetry.space_group_name_H-M   'P 1'
#
loop_
_entity.id
_entity.type
_entity.pdbx_description
1 polymer ?
#
loop_
_entity_poly.entity_id
_entity_poly.type
_entity_poly.pdbx_seq_one_letter_code
_entity_poly.pdbx_strand_id
1 'polypeptide(L)'
;MVVPGPRLAIAGLGEEIQLAADGSTESVAVPLRAPRAASGSKALDRRRERRWIKAAQGGSEEALEQLYRRHWPWAHRAAYLVVHDAAAAEDIAQEAFLSAIRSLDRFDRRRPFGPWLNRIVVNRAIDWARARSLRSETASDPAAEAVAPEPISEAYSDEVVTALRTLSPEQRALIVLRYLLEYTPGEIAQALGLPRGTVNSRLRRGLDRLAVEMEAQ
;
A
#
# COMPACT_ATOMS: atom_id res chain seq x y z
N MET A 1 34.86 16.24 1.10
CA MET A 1 33.76 16.99 1.74
C MET A 1 32.49 16.38 1.21
N VAL A 2 31.86 15.47 1.98
CA VAL A 2 30.64 14.76 1.54
C VAL A 2 29.48 15.69 1.83
N VAL A 3 28.80 16.14 0.78
CA VAL A 3 27.61 17.00 0.88
C VAL A 3 26.43 16.08 1.27
N PRO A 4 25.67 16.37 2.33
CA PRO A 4 24.49 15.57 2.69
C PRO A 4 23.38 15.80 1.65
N GLY A 5 22.80 14.71 1.17
CA GLY A 5 21.74 14.74 0.20
C GLY A 5 20.36 15.12 0.76
N PRO A 6 19.33 15.25 -0.11
CA PRO A 6 18.03 15.73 0.29
C PRO A 6 17.40 14.84 1.36
N ARG A 7 16.89 15.47 2.43
CA ARG A 7 16.21 14.78 3.52
C ARG A 7 14.72 14.75 3.22
N LEU A 8 14.19 13.57 2.91
CA LEU A 8 12.76 13.38 2.81
C LEU A 8 12.19 13.17 4.23
N ALA A 9 11.54 14.18 4.78
CA ALA A 9 10.80 14.04 6.03
C ALA A 9 9.41 13.50 5.73
N ILE A 10 9.18 12.23 6.06
CA ILE A 10 7.84 11.65 6.02
C ILE A 10 7.14 12.06 7.30
N ALA A 11 6.18 12.99 7.21
CA ALA A 11 5.44 13.48 8.37
C ALA A 11 4.80 12.31 9.12
N GLY A 12 5.23 12.12 10.38
CA GLY A 12 4.65 11.12 11.29
C GLY A 12 5.47 9.87 11.58
N LEU A 13 6.66 9.71 11.00
CA LEU A 13 7.67 8.75 11.47
C LEU A 13 8.77 9.57 12.15
N GLY A 14 9.03 9.35 13.44
CA GLY A 14 10.14 9.96 14.16
C GLY A 14 11.51 9.45 13.71
N GLU A 15 11.64 8.94 12.49
CA GLU A 15 12.86 8.49 11.84
C GLU A 15 13.08 9.35 10.61
N GLU A 16 14.10 10.19 10.65
CA GLU A 16 14.66 10.86 9.48
C GLU A 16 15.30 9.80 8.58
N ILE A 17 14.77 9.62 7.38
CA ILE A 17 15.46 8.84 6.36
C ILE A 17 16.51 9.75 5.75
N GLN A 18 17.77 9.56 6.12
CA GLN A 18 18.89 10.29 5.56
C GLN A 18 19.23 9.68 4.19
N LEU A 19 18.77 10.32 3.13
CA LEU A 19 19.24 10.06 1.77
C LEU A 19 20.59 10.77 1.58
N ALA A 20 21.63 10.00 1.35
CA ALA A 20 22.95 10.57 1.05
C ALA A 20 23.01 10.92 -0.43
N ALA A 21 22.75 12.18 -0.79
CA ALA A 21 23.27 12.90 -1.96
C ALA A 21 22.89 14.39 -1.90
N ASP A 22 23.94 15.21 -1.94
CA ASP A 22 24.01 16.64 -2.26
C ASP A 22 22.91 17.65 -1.91
N GLY A 23 23.11 18.29 -0.79
CA GLY A 23 23.24 19.75 -0.65
C GLY A 23 22.05 20.68 -0.89
N SER A 24 20.79 20.32 -0.61
CA SER A 24 19.73 21.32 -0.43
C SER A 24 18.75 20.89 0.65
N THR A 25 18.66 21.66 1.73
CA THR A 25 17.82 21.43 2.89
C THR A 25 16.43 21.99 2.66
N GLU A 26 15.63 21.39 1.80
CA GLU A 26 14.19 21.57 1.83
C GLU A 26 13.54 20.21 2.14
N SER A 27 12.92 20.14 3.33
CA SER A 27 12.23 18.94 3.82
C SER A 27 10.85 18.90 3.21
N VAL A 28 10.67 18.11 2.16
CA VAL A 28 9.33 17.83 1.60
C VAL A 28 8.67 16.77 2.47
N ALA A 29 7.65 17.16 3.23
CA ALA A 29 6.86 16.26 4.06
C ALA A 29 5.82 15.54 3.21
N VAL A 30 5.99 14.24 2.99
CA VAL A 30 5.02 13.41 2.28
C VAL A 30 4.06 12.78 3.29
N PRO A 31 2.77 13.15 3.34
CA PRO A 31 1.81 12.57 4.29
C PRO A 31 1.28 11.24 3.77
N LEU A 32 2.10 10.18 3.84
CA LEU A 32 1.70 8.82 3.44
C LEU A 32 1.14 7.98 4.59
N ARG A 33 0.93 8.59 5.77
CA ARG A 33 0.60 7.83 6.98
C ARG A 33 -0.87 7.89 7.37
N ALA A 34 -1.42 6.71 7.70
CA ALA A 34 -2.66 6.59 8.43
C ALA A 34 -2.58 7.21 9.85
N PRO A 35 -3.67 7.83 10.34
CA PRO A 35 -3.69 8.33 11.72
C PRO A 35 -3.45 7.19 12.73
N ARG A 36 -2.44 7.37 13.58
CA ARG A 36 -2.09 6.41 14.64
C ARG A 36 -3.19 6.37 15.71
N ALA A 37 -3.89 5.26 15.83
CA ALA A 37 -4.71 4.99 17.01
C ALA A 37 -3.82 4.80 18.26
N ALA A 38 -4.21 5.41 19.38
CA ALA A 38 -3.50 5.34 20.66
C ALA A 38 -3.29 3.88 21.11
N SER A 39 -2.15 3.58 21.76
CA SER A 39 -1.70 2.22 22.07
C SER A 39 -2.68 1.36 22.90
N GLY A 40 -3.52 1.97 23.74
CA GLY A 40 -4.55 1.27 24.52
C GLY A 40 -5.72 0.77 23.66
N SER A 41 -6.05 1.48 22.59
CA SER A 41 -7.09 1.11 21.62
C SER A 41 -6.70 -0.13 20.80
N LYS A 42 -5.41 -0.29 20.45
CA LYS A 42 -4.94 -1.40 19.59
C LYS A 42 -5.18 -2.79 20.19
N ALA A 43 -5.06 -2.95 21.50
CA ALA A 43 -5.25 -4.25 22.15
C ALA A 43 -6.74 -4.64 22.21
N LEU A 44 -7.62 -3.68 22.53
CA LEU A 44 -9.07 -3.87 22.53
C LEU A 44 -9.59 -4.13 21.11
N ASP A 45 -9.07 -3.40 20.14
CA ASP A 45 -9.38 -3.58 18.73
C ASP A 45 -8.99 -4.96 18.21
N ARG A 46 -7.80 -5.47 18.57
CA ARG A 46 -7.37 -6.83 18.22
C ARG A 46 -8.26 -7.91 18.84
N ARG A 47 -8.72 -7.70 20.08
CA ARG A 47 -9.65 -8.64 20.75
C ARG A 47 -11.01 -8.65 20.05
N ARG A 48 -11.51 -7.47 19.65
CA ARG A 48 -12.76 -7.31 18.92
C ARG A 48 -12.68 -7.97 17.54
N GLU A 49 -11.61 -7.72 16.81
CA GLU A 49 -11.36 -8.32 15.49
C GLU A 49 -11.30 -9.85 15.58
N ARG A 50 -10.59 -10.42 16.57
CA ARG A 50 -10.55 -11.87 16.79
C ARG A 50 -11.93 -12.49 17.06
N ARG A 51 -12.81 -11.76 17.76
CA ARG A 51 -14.21 -12.22 17.96
C ARG A 51 -14.97 -12.23 16.65
N TRP A 52 -14.84 -11.19 15.82
CA TRP A 52 -15.46 -11.17 14.51
C TRP A 52 -14.96 -12.30 13.62
N ILE A 53 -13.65 -12.53 13.56
CA ILE A 53 -13.08 -13.63 12.78
C ILE A 53 -13.63 -14.97 13.25
N LYS A 54 -13.71 -15.20 14.57
CA LYS A 54 -14.29 -16.44 15.12
C LYS A 54 -15.76 -16.62 14.75
N ALA A 55 -16.56 -15.58 14.83
CA ALA A 55 -17.98 -15.62 14.48
C ALA A 55 -18.17 -15.81 12.97
N ALA A 56 -17.37 -15.13 12.15
CA ALA A 56 -17.38 -15.27 10.70
C ALA A 56 -16.97 -16.67 10.23
N GLN A 57 -15.99 -17.30 10.89
CA GLN A 57 -15.66 -18.73 10.68
C GLN A 57 -16.80 -19.67 11.07
N GLY A 58 -17.71 -19.24 11.95
CA GLY A 58 -18.93 -19.93 12.31
C GLY A 58 -20.13 -19.59 11.43
N GLY A 59 -19.93 -18.83 10.34
CA GLY A 59 -20.98 -18.48 9.37
C GLY A 59 -21.75 -17.20 9.70
N SER A 60 -21.28 -16.35 10.65
CA SER A 60 -21.95 -15.07 10.95
C SER A 60 -21.71 -14.05 9.84
N GLU A 61 -22.75 -13.70 9.10
CA GLU A 61 -22.74 -12.65 8.08
C GLU A 61 -22.49 -11.27 8.69
N GLU A 62 -23.05 -10.98 9.87
CA GLU A 62 -22.83 -9.74 10.59
C GLU A 62 -21.33 -9.54 10.93
N ALA A 63 -20.66 -10.60 11.34
CA ALA A 63 -19.22 -10.56 11.63
C ALA A 63 -18.39 -10.36 10.36
N LEU A 64 -18.78 -10.93 9.23
CA LEU A 64 -18.18 -10.68 7.93
C LEU A 64 -18.35 -9.23 7.51
N GLU A 65 -19.54 -8.66 7.70
CA GLU A 65 -19.81 -7.25 7.42
C GLU A 65 -18.91 -6.33 8.25
N GLN A 66 -18.71 -6.62 9.55
CA GLN A 66 -17.83 -5.82 10.41
C GLN A 66 -16.37 -5.90 9.95
N LEU A 67 -15.88 -7.05 9.52
CA LEU A 67 -14.56 -7.22 8.95
C LEU A 67 -14.43 -6.44 7.63
N TYR A 68 -15.45 -6.52 6.77
CA TYR A 68 -15.50 -5.78 5.52
C TYR A 68 -15.44 -4.27 5.77
N ARG A 69 -16.36 -3.71 6.54
CA ARG A 69 -16.43 -2.27 6.85
C ARG A 69 -15.13 -1.73 7.43
N ARG A 70 -14.44 -2.53 8.26
CA ARG A 70 -13.18 -2.13 8.89
C ARG A 70 -12.03 -2.09 7.91
N HIS A 71 -11.94 -3.07 7.01
CA HIS A 71 -10.75 -3.28 6.18
C HIS A 71 -10.91 -2.79 4.74
N TRP A 72 -12.13 -2.62 4.26
CA TRP A 72 -12.41 -2.16 2.90
C TRP A 72 -11.70 -0.85 2.53
N PRO A 73 -11.78 0.23 3.33
CA PRO A 73 -11.16 1.50 2.93
C PRO A 73 -9.66 1.38 2.69
N TRP A 74 -8.98 0.53 3.48
CA TRP A 74 -7.54 0.30 3.35
C TRP A 74 -7.20 -0.60 2.18
N ALA A 75 -7.98 -1.65 1.95
CA ALA A 75 -7.81 -2.58 0.86
C ALA A 75 -7.98 -1.88 -0.50
N HIS A 76 -9.07 -1.13 -0.66
CA HIS A 76 -9.36 -0.35 -1.86
C HIS A 76 -8.27 0.70 -2.12
N ARG A 77 -7.89 1.47 -1.10
CA ARG A 77 -6.82 2.47 -1.20
C ARG A 77 -5.48 1.86 -1.58
N ALA A 78 -5.10 0.73 -0.96
CA ALA A 78 -3.86 0.05 -1.30
C ALA A 78 -3.86 -0.44 -2.76
N ALA A 79 -4.97 -0.99 -3.23
CA ALA A 79 -5.13 -1.37 -4.64
C ALA A 79 -4.96 -0.15 -5.55
N TYR A 80 -5.70 0.94 -5.28
CA TYR A 80 -5.66 2.15 -6.09
C TYR A 80 -4.25 2.74 -6.22
N LEU A 81 -3.53 2.90 -5.11
CA LEU A 81 -2.17 3.45 -5.13
C LEU A 81 -1.17 2.57 -5.90
N VAL A 82 -1.49 1.30 -6.14
CA VAL A 82 -0.67 0.42 -6.98
C VAL A 82 -1.07 0.49 -8.44
N VAL A 83 -2.39 0.47 -8.75
CA VAL A 83 -2.87 0.35 -10.14
C VAL A 83 -3.21 1.69 -10.79
N HIS A 84 -3.54 2.73 -10.01
CA HIS A 84 -3.98 4.06 -10.45
C HIS A 84 -5.19 4.04 -11.41
N ASP A 85 -6.09 3.09 -11.19
CA ASP A 85 -7.33 2.91 -11.93
C ASP A 85 -8.41 2.57 -10.90
N ALA A 86 -9.44 3.42 -10.79
CA ALA A 86 -10.44 3.32 -9.72
C ALA A 86 -11.31 2.07 -9.88
N ALA A 87 -11.74 1.76 -11.10
CA ALA A 87 -12.55 0.59 -11.37
C ALA A 87 -11.76 -0.70 -11.09
N ALA A 88 -10.52 -0.77 -11.58
CA ALA A 88 -9.65 -1.91 -11.31
C ALA A 88 -9.33 -2.05 -9.82
N ALA A 89 -9.15 -0.95 -9.09
CA ALA A 89 -8.89 -0.99 -7.65
C ALA A 89 -10.09 -1.55 -6.86
N GLU A 90 -11.30 -1.17 -7.26
CA GLU A 90 -12.53 -1.70 -6.69
C GLU A 90 -12.65 -3.20 -6.94
N ASP A 91 -12.52 -3.64 -8.18
CA ASP A 91 -12.56 -5.06 -8.57
C ASP A 91 -11.51 -5.89 -7.82
N ILE A 92 -10.27 -5.40 -7.75
CA ILE A 92 -9.17 -6.07 -7.05
C ILE A 92 -9.49 -6.21 -5.55
N ALA A 93 -9.98 -5.14 -4.92
CA ALA A 93 -10.34 -5.16 -3.52
C ALA A 93 -11.51 -6.13 -3.24
N GLN A 94 -12.56 -6.13 -4.06
CA GLN A 94 -13.70 -7.05 -3.96
C GLN A 94 -13.24 -8.50 -4.11
N GLU A 95 -12.47 -8.81 -5.15
CA GLU A 95 -11.95 -10.16 -5.37
C GLU A 95 -11.02 -10.63 -4.24
N ALA A 96 -10.20 -9.71 -3.68
CA ALA A 96 -9.35 -10.04 -2.54
C ALA A 96 -10.18 -10.38 -1.31
N PHE A 97 -11.26 -9.65 -1.04
CA PHE A 97 -12.19 -9.97 0.04
C PHE A 97 -12.89 -11.31 -0.19
N LEU A 98 -13.40 -11.58 -1.38
CA LEU A 98 -14.01 -12.86 -1.72
C LEU A 98 -13.01 -14.02 -1.52
N SER A 99 -11.77 -13.85 -1.95
CA SER A 99 -10.71 -14.82 -1.74
C SER A 99 -10.40 -15.03 -0.25
N ALA A 100 -10.37 -13.93 0.53
CA ALA A 100 -10.18 -13.98 1.97
C ALA A 100 -11.34 -14.73 2.67
N ILE A 101 -12.59 -14.45 2.31
CA ILE A 101 -13.77 -15.13 2.85
C ILE A 101 -13.71 -16.64 2.56
N ARG A 102 -13.42 -17.04 1.32
CA ARG A 102 -13.28 -18.46 0.94
C ARG A 102 -12.18 -19.20 1.70
N SER A 103 -11.18 -18.47 2.17
CA SER A 103 -10.03 -19.04 2.90
C SER A 103 -10.11 -18.81 4.41
N LEU A 104 -11.20 -18.19 4.88
CA LEU A 104 -11.33 -17.72 6.26
C LEU A 104 -11.32 -18.89 7.26
N ASP A 105 -11.91 -20.02 6.93
CA ASP A 105 -11.96 -21.22 7.79
C ASP A 105 -10.55 -21.73 8.15
N ARG A 106 -9.58 -21.55 7.26
CA ARG A 106 -8.18 -21.93 7.44
C ARG A 106 -7.32 -20.83 8.04
N PHE A 107 -7.88 -19.63 8.25
CA PHE A 107 -7.14 -18.51 8.76
C PHE A 107 -6.82 -18.66 10.24
N ASP A 108 -5.54 -18.52 10.60
CA ASP A 108 -5.09 -18.54 11.99
C ASP A 108 -5.45 -17.21 12.69
N ARG A 109 -6.43 -17.25 13.59
CA ARG A 109 -6.93 -16.11 14.38
C ARG A 109 -5.86 -15.46 15.29
N ARG A 110 -4.71 -16.08 15.47
CA ARG A 110 -3.59 -15.49 16.22
C ARG A 110 -2.91 -14.42 15.41
N ARG A 111 -3.01 -14.48 14.08
CA ARG A 111 -2.49 -13.47 13.15
C ARG A 111 -3.45 -12.31 12.99
N PRO A 112 -2.97 -11.09 12.74
CA PRO A 112 -3.83 -9.96 12.41
C PRO A 112 -4.44 -10.15 11.01
N PHE A 113 -5.75 -9.89 10.88
CA PHE A 113 -6.50 -10.09 9.63
C PHE A 113 -6.08 -9.09 8.55
N GLY A 114 -5.93 -7.81 8.92
CA GLY A 114 -5.56 -6.75 7.96
C GLY A 114 -4.30 -7.06 7.16
N PRO A 115 -3.15 -7.38 7.79
CA PRO A 115 -1.96 -7.80 7.08
C PRO A 115 -2.13 -8.98 6.14
N TRP A 116 -2.91 -9.97 6.52
CA TRP A 116 -3.19 -11.10 5.66
C TRP A 116 -4.03 -10.72 4.43
N LEU A 117 -5.09 -9.92 4.61
CA LEU A 117 -5.90 -9.41 3.52
C LEU A 117 -5.08 -8.50 2.58
N ASN A 118 -4.32 -7.57 3.14
CA ASN A 118 -3.53 -6.63 2.35
C ASN A 118 -2.49 -7.33 1.47
N ARG A 119 -1.94 -8.47 1.92
CA ARG A 119 -1.08 -9.31 1.07
C ARG A 119 -1.84 -9.80 -0.17
N ILE A 120 -3.09 -10.23 -0.02
CA ILE A 120 -3.91 -10.70 -1.15
C ILE A 120 -4.17 -9.54 -2.11
N VAL A 121 -4.56 -8.37 -1.58
CA VAL A 121 -4.84 -7.16 -2.36
C VAL A 121 -3.62 -6.72 -3.16
N VAL A 122 -2.48 -6.54 -2.50
CA VAL A 122 -1.27 -6.00 -3.16
C VAL A 122 -0.72 -6.98 -4.21
N ASN A 123 -0.74 -8.28 -3.95
CA ASN A 123 -0.33 -9.26 -4.95
C ASN A 123 -1.23 -9.21 -6.20
N ARG A 124 -2.56 -9.15 -6.02
CA ARG A 124 -3.49 -9.00 -7.15
C ARG A 124 -3.28 -7.69 -7.91
N ALA A 125 -3.04 -6.59 -7.20
CA ALA A 125 -2.76 -5.29 -7.81
C ALA A 125 -1.48 -5.32 -8.66
N ILE A 126 -0.41 -5.97 -8.18
CA ILE A 126 0.83 -6.15 -8.95
C ILE A 126 0.55 -6.99 -10.20
N ASP A 127 -0.14 -8.13 -10.06
CA ASP A 127 -0.43 -9.04 -11.17
C ASP A 127 -1.29 -8.36 -12.24
N TRP A 128 -2.31 -7.58 -11.82
CA TRP A 128 -3.13 -6.80 -12.72
C TRP A 128 -2.30 -5.74 -13.48
N ALA A 129 -1.47 -4.99 -12.76
CA ALA A 129 -0.65 -3.94 -13.36
C ALA A 129 0.38 -4.50 -14.35
N ARG A 130 0.98 -5.66 -14.06
CA ARG A 130 1.86 -6.38 -14.98
C ARG A 130 1.11 -6.82 -16.25
N ALA A 131 -0.07 -7.41 -16.08
CA ALA A 131 -0.88 -7.85 -17.20
C ALA A 131 -1.32 -6.66 -18.08
N ARG A 132 -1.58 -5.49 -17.48
CA ARG A 132 -1.89 -4.26 -18.22
C ARG A 132 -0.68 -3.75 -19.01
N SER A 133 0.51 -3.70 -18.39
CA SER A 133 1.75 -3.28 -19.09
C SER A 133 2.06 -4.17 -20.30
N LEU A 134 1.93 -5.48 -20.15
CA LEU A 134 2.14 -6.42 -21.26
C LEU A 134 1.13 -6.20 -22.41
N ARG A 135 -0.13 -5.90 -22.10
CA ARG A 135 -1.14 -5.60 -23.11
C ARG A 135 -0.86 -4.28 -23.83
N SER A 136 -0.43 -3.25 -23.12
CA SER A 136 -0.09 -1.96 -23.74
C SER A 136 1.15 -2.02 -24.63
N GLU A 137 2.12 -2.89 -24.34
CA GLU A 137 3.29 -3.12 -25.19
C GLU A 137 2.94 -3.88 -26.49
N THR A 138 1.90 -4.74 -26.44
CA THR A 138 1.46 -5.54 -27.60
C THR A 138 0.39 -4.88 -28.45
N ALA A 139 -0.40 -3.98 -27.86
CA ALA A 139 -1.42 -3.19 -28.56
C ALA A 139 -0.84 -1.79 -28.83
N SER A 140 -0.67 -1.45 -30.12
CA SER A 140 -0.31 -0.09 -30.57
C SER A 140 -1.47 0.89 -30.36
N ASP A 141 -2.16 0.83 -29.23
CA ASP A 141 -3.29 1.69 -28.90
C ASP A 141 -2.88 2.69 -27.81
N PRO A 142 -2.70 3.98 -28.16
CA PRO A 142 -2.34 5.02 -27.19
C PRO A 142 -3.51 5.44 -26.28
N ALA A 143 -4.65 4.79 -26.37
CA ALA A 143 -5.89 5.16 -25.66
C ALA A 143 -6.11 4.44 -24.32
N ALA A 144 -5.05 4.20 -23.55
CA ALA A 144 -5.22 4.02 -22.12
C ALA A 144 -5.18 5.40 -21.44
N GLU A 145 -6.07 6.27 -21.86
CA GLU A 145 -6.34 7.54 -21.22
C GLU A 145 -6.66 7.28 -19.75
N ALA A 146 -5.80 7.78 -18.89
CA ALA A 146 -6.01 7.72 -17.46
C ALA A 146 -7.34 8.44 -17.18
N VAL A 147 -8.38 7.66 -16.89
CA VAL A 147 -9.61 8.21 -16.32
C VAL A 147 -9.19 9.07 -15.14
N ALA A 148 -9.54 10.36 -15.22
CA ALA A 148 -9.22 11.32 -14.17
C ALA A 148 -9.64 10.71 -12.82
N PRO A 149 -8.77 10.69 -11.81
CA PRO A 149 -9.08 10.07 -10.56
C PRO A 149 -10.26 10.81 -9.94
N GLU A 150 -11.36 10.10 -9.66
CA GLU A 150 -12.27 10.60 -8.65
C GLU A 150 -11.47 10.82 -7.36
N PRO A 151 -11.73 11.89 -6.61
CA PRO A 151 -10.95 12.20 -5.42
C PRO A 151 -11.10 11.08 -4.39
N ILE A 152 -10.18 10.13 -4.45
CA ILE A 152 -10.10 9.05 -3.47
C ILE A 152 -9.45 9.61 -2.24
N SER A 153 -10.25 10.39 -1.48
CA SER A 153 -9.94 10.86 -0.14
C SER A 153 -8.91 12.01 -0.04
N GLU A 154 -9.29 12.99 0.73
CA GLU A 154 -8.50 14.12 1.27
C GLU A 154 -7.18 13.71 1.99
N ALA A 155 -6.78 12.44 1.94
CA ALA A 155 -5.68 11.90 2.72
C ALA A 155 -4.31 11.93 2.00
N TYR A 156 -4.27 12.13 0.69
CA TYR A 156 -3.02 12.28 -0.07
C TYR A 156 -3.15 13.44 -1.06
N SER A 157 -2.10 14.25 -1.15
CA SER A 157 -2.05 15.30 -2.17
C SER A 157 -1.97 14.65 -3.56
N ASP A 158 -2.55 15.29 -4.56
CA ASP A 158 -2.49 14.85 -5.95
C ASP A 158 -1.05 14.71 -6.45
N GLU A 159 -0.13 15.50 -5.86
CA GLU A 159 1.31 15.43 -6.10
C GLU A 159 1.89 14.04 -5.75
N VAL A 160 1.54 13.50 -4.58
CA VAL A 160 2.00 12.16 -4.15
C VAL A 160 1.45 11.08 -5.07
N VAL A 161 0.17 11.16 -5.44
CA VAL A 161 -0.44 10.20 -6.35
C VAL A 161 0.22 10.27 -7.73
N THR A 162 0.50 11.48 -8.22
CA THR A 162 1.18 11.71 -9.49
C THR A 162 2.62 11.20 -9.47
N ALA A 163 3.37 11.50 -8.42
CA ALA A 163 4.73 11.00 -8.25
C ALA A 163 4.78 9.47 -8.18
N LEU A 164 3.82 8.82 -7.52
CA LEU A 164 3.73 7.36 -7.50
C LEU A 164 3.51 6.74 -8.89
N ARG A 165 2.88 7.45 -9.83
CA ARG A 165 2.66 6.97 -11.21
C ARG A 165 3.96 6.76 -11.98
N THR A 166 5.02 7.51 -11.66
CA THR A 166 6.33 7.39 -12.33
C THR A 166 7.09 6.11 -11.95
N LEU A 167 6.66 5.44 -10.88
CA LEU A 167 7.26 4.22 -10.39
C LEU A 167 6.71 2.98 -11.08
N SER A 168 7.50 1.89 -11.13
CA SER A 168 6.97 0.60 -11.54
C SER A 168 5.92 0.09 -10.53
N PRO A 169 4.97 -0.77 -10.96
CA PRO A 169 3.96 -1.34 -10.07
C PRO A 169 4.56 -2.00 -8.82
N GLU A 170 5.68 -2.68 -8.97
CA GLU A 170 6.39 -3.32 -7.86
C GLU A 170 6.98 -2.32 -6.88
N GLN A 171 7.53 -1.22 -7.38
CA GLN A 171 8.06 -0.16 -6.51
C GLN A 171 6.94 0.52 -5.75
N ARG A 172 5.81 0.84 -6.43
CA ARG A 172 4.60 1.38 -5.78
C ARG A 172 4.09 0.46 -4.68
N ALA A 173 3.96 -0.83 -4.97
CA ALA A 173 3.51 -1.82 -4.01
C ALA A 173 4.40 -1.88 -2.76
N LEU A 174 5.73 -1.79 -2.93
CA LEU A 174 6.66 -1.76 -1.81
C LEU A 174 6.49 -0.50 -0.95
N ILE A 175 6.28 0.66 -1.58
CA ILE A 175 6.05 1.93 -0.89
C ILE A 175 4.70 1.90 -0.17
N VAL A 176 3.64 1.42 -0.81
CA VAL A 176 2.32 1.25 -0.18
C VAL A 176 2.39 0.32 1.03
N LEU A 177 3.05 -0.84 0.90
CA LEU A 177 3.24 -1.76 2.02
C LEU A 177 4.03 -1.11 3.15
N ARG A 178 5.11 -0.39 2.86
CA ARG A 178 6.00 0.19 3.86
C ARG A 178 5.36 1.38 4.58
N TYR A 179 4.77 2.32 3.83
CA TYR A 179 4.39 3.63 4.36
C TYR A 179 2.88 3.79 4.61
N LEU A 180 2.03 3.17 3.79
CA LEU A 180 0.59 3.17 4.03
C LEU A 180 0.18 2.09 5.03
N LEU A 181 0.71 0.88 4.86
CA LEU A 181 0.32 -0.29 5.63
C LEU A 181 1.29 -0.62 6.78
N GLU A 182 2.34 0.20 6.97
CA GLU A 182 3.30 0.15 8.07
C GLU A 182 4.06 -1.21 8.22
N TYR A 183 4.25 -1.95 7.13
CA TYR A 183 5.00 -3.20 7.15
C TYR A 183 6.50 -2.95 7.32
N THR A 184 7.15 -3.80 8.08
CA THR A 184 8.62 -3.86 8.10
C THR A 184 9.17 -4.47 6.81
N PRO A 185 10.42 -4.18 6.42
CA PRO A 185 11.03 -4.83 5.23
C PRO A 185 11.02 -6.36 5.29
N GLY A 186 11.08 -6.95 6.50
CA GLY A 186 10.98 -8.40 6.69
C GLY A 186 9.58 -8.94 6.37
N GLU A 187 8.53 -8.26 6.84
CA GLU A 187 7.13 -8.61 6.53
C GLU A 187 6.82 -8.43 5.04
N ILE A 188 7.34 -7.37 4.40
CA ILE A 188 7.23 -7.17 2.96
C ILE A 188 7.90 -8.31 2.20
N ALA A 189 9.09 -8.72 2.61
CA ALA A 189 9.83 -9.84 2.03
C ALA A 189 8.99 -11.14 2.07
N GLN A 190 8.37 -11.43 3.21
CA GLN A 190 7.46 -12.58 3.36
C GLN A 190 6.19 -12.43 2.53
N ALA A 191 5.60 -11.22 2.49
CA ALA A 191 4.35 -10.97 1.76
C ALA A 191 4.50 -11.15 0.25
N LEU A 192 5.63 -10.70 -0.30
CA LEU A 192 5.89 -10.71 -1.74
C LEU A 192 6.79 -11.86 -2.20
N GLY A 193 7.27 -12.71 -1.29
CA GLY A 193 8.19 -13.80 -1.62
C GLY A 193 9.56 -13.31 -2.14
N LEU A 194 10.03 -12.15 -1.67
CA LEU A 194 11.28 -11.53 -2.09
C LEU A 194 12.36 -11.64 -1.01
N PRO A 195 13.65 -11.73 -1.38
CA PRO A 195 14.73 -11.56 -0.42
C PRO A 195 14.69 -10.16 0.24
N ARG A 196 14.96 -10.10 1.56
CA ARG A 196 14.96 -8.81 2.31
C ARG A 196 15.89 -7.76 1.72
N GLY A 197 17.06 -8.17 1.22
CA GLY A 197 17.99 -7.26 0.53
C GLY A 197 17.39 -6.65 -0.73
N THR A 198 16.61 -7.43 -1.49
CA THR A 198 15.88 -6.96 -2.67
C THR A 198 14.80 -5.94 -2.30
N VAL A 199 14.07 -6.18 -1.20
CA VAL A 199 13.08 -5.23 -0.70
C VAL A 199 13.73 -3.89 -0.35
N ASN A 200 14.82 -3.90 0.43
CA ASN A 200 15.53 -2.70 0.84
C ASN A 200 16.08 -1.91 -0.37
N SER A 201 16.71 -2.60 -1.31
CA SER A 201 17.27 -1.95 -2.50
C SER A 201 16.20 -1.37 -3.44
N ARG A 202 15.05 -2.04 -3.56
CA ARG A 202 13.91 -1.54 -4.35
C ARG A 202 13.20 -0.38 -3.67
N LEU A 203 13.01 -0.44 -2.33
CA LEU A 203 12.46 0.66 -1.55
C LEU A 203 13.32 1.91 -1.71
N ARG A 204 14.64 1.78 -1.55
CA ARG A 204 15.57 2.90 -1.71
C ARG A 204 15.43 3.52 -3.10
N ARG A 205 15.54 2.74 -4.17
CA ARG A 205 15.41 3.26 -5.54
C ARG A 205 14.04 3.89 -5.82
N GLY A 206 12.97 3.34 -5.25
CA GLY A 206 11.64 3.93 -5.37
C GLY A 206 11.54 5.29 -4.67
N LEU A 207 12.12 5.42 -3.47
CA LEU A 207 12.15 6.68 -2.73
C LEU A 207 13.04 7.73 -3.41
N ASP A 208 14.23 7.33 -3.90
CA ASP A 208 15.14 8.22 -4.63
C ASP A 208 14.40 8.82 -5.86
N ARG A 209 13.63 8.00 -6.58
CA ARG A 209 12.87 8.44 -7.73
C ARG A 209 11.70 9.37 -7.33
N LEU A 210 10.96 9.03 -6.27
CA LEU A 210 9.90 9.91 -5.76
C LEU A 210 10.43 11.29 -5.35
N ALA A 211 11.60 11.34 -4.70
CA ALA A 211 12.22 12.59 -4.31
C ALA A 211 12.48 13.49 -5.53
N VAL A 212 13.09 12.93 -6.57
CA VAL A 212 13.38 13.68 -7.83
C VAL A 212 12.08 14.20 -8.48
N GLU A 213 11.03 13.40 -8.54
CA GLU A 213 9.75 13.79 -9.15
C GLU A 213 9.03 14.89 -8.36
N MET A 214 9.13 14.86 -7.02
CA MET A 214 8.52 15.87 -6.15
C MET A 214 9.30 17.18 -6.13
N GLU A 215 10.62 17.16 -6.37
CA GLU A 215 11.43 18.37 -6.52
C GLU A 215 11.22 19.05 -7.89
N ALA A 216 10.72 18.33 -8.88
CA ALA A 216 10.49 18.83 -10.23
C ALA A 216 9.12 19.48 -10.45
N GLN A 217 8.20 19.39 -9.46
CA GLN A 217 6.85 19.97 -9.50
C GLN A 217 6.81 21.32 -8.79
#